data_7453a7a2e5f93bd0c911935019954b1a
#
_entry.id   7453a7a2e5f93bd0c911935019954b1a
#
_cell.length_a   1.000
_cell.length_b   1.000
_cell.length_c   1.000
_cell.angle_alpha   90.00
_cell.angle_beta   90.00
_cell.angle_gamma   90.00
#
_symmetry.space_group_name_H-M   'P 1'
#
loop_
_entity.id
_entity.type
_entity.pdbx_description
1 polymer ?
#
loop_
_entity_poly.entity_id
_entity_poly.type
_entity_poly.pdbx_seq_one_letter_code
_entity_poly.pdbx_strand_id
1 'polypeptide(L)'
;MEIREITTPDEKRRIARFILESLPDWFGIPEAREEYIEKSAPQPFFAAFDGESAVGFLCLAKTGKDTAELYVLGALKEYPRRGVGRKLFEAAKQRAKELGYSFLQVKTVQMGKYPEYDATNRFYLALGFCEFEVFPTLWDEWNPCQIYVMSLK
;
A
#
# COMPACT_ATOMS: atom_id res chain seq x y z
N MET A 1 -15.00 0.17 -12.86
CA MET A 1 -13.62 0.15 -12.36
C MET A 1 -13.09 -1.27 -12.36
N GLU A 2 -11.91 -1.46 -12.92
CA GLU A 2 -11.32 -2.79 -13.10
C GLU A 2 -9.99 -2.88 -12.35
N ILE A 3 -9.76 -4.02 -11.68
CA ILE A 3 -8.46 -4.29 -11.02
C ILE A 3 -7.71 -5.26 -11.93
N ARG A 4 -6.45 -4.91 -12.24
CA ARG A 4 -5.57 -5.75 -13.07
C ARG A 4 -4.26 -5.99 -12.35
N GLU A 5 -3.73 -7.19 -12.43
CA GLU A 5 -2.36 -7.46 -12.02
C GLU A 5 -1.42 -7.01 -13.13
N ILE A 6 -0.45 -6.16 -12.80
CA ILE A 6 0.51 -5.63 -13.77
C ILE A 6 1.78 -6.46 -13.67
N THR A 7 2.30 -6.91 -14.81
CA THR A 7 3.41 -7.86 -14.84
C THR A 7 4.71 -7.29 -15.40
N THR A 8 4.65 -6.21 -16.20
CA THR A 8 5.87 -5.65 -16.77
C THR A 8 6.46 -4.58 -15.86
N PRO A 9 7.78 -4.63 -15.56
CA PRO A 9 8.41 -3.66 -14.66
C PRO A 9 8.23 -2.21 -15.10
N ASP A 10 8.31 -1.92 -16.39
CA ASP A 10 8.18 -0.54 -16.88
C ASP A 10 6.77 0.01 -16.68
N GLU A 11 5.75 -0.82 -16.88
CA GLU A 11 4.37 -0.39 -16.63
C GLU A 11 4.13 -0.15 -15.13
N LYS A 12 4.68 -1.02 -14.28
CA LYS A 12 4.61 -0.83 -12.82
C LYS A 12 5.23 0.50 -12.41
N ARG A 13 6.43 0.81 -12.92
CA ARG A 13 7.10 2.09 -12.61
C ARG A 13 6.28 3.28 -13.08
N ARG A 14 5.73 3.20 -14.28
CA ARG A 14 4.93 4.29 -14.86
C ARG A 14 3.69 4.57 -14.02
N ILE A 15 2.96 3.53 -13.64
CA ILE A 15 1.74 3.66 -12.83
C ILE A 15 2.08 4.18 -11.42
N ALA A 16 3.09 3.58 -10.78
CA ALA A 16 3.52 4.00 -9.44
C ALA A 16 3.92 5.48 -9.43
N ARG A 17 4.71 5.91 -10.42
CA ARG A 17 5.16 7.30 -10.52
C ARG A 17 3.98 8.25 -10.67
N PHE A 18 3.07 7.95 -11.58
CA PHE A 18 1.90 8.79 -11.82
C PHE A 18 1.06 8.97 -10.55
N ILE A 19 0.77 7.86 -9.87
CA ILE A 19 -0.06 7.90 -8.67
C ILE A 19 0.66 8.60 -7.51
N LEU A 20 1.92 8.23 -7.24
CA LEU A 20 2.64 8.76 -6.08
C LEU A 20 2.94 10.25 -6.23
N GLU A 21 3.26 10.71 -7.43
CA GLU A 21 3.49 12.14 -7.68
C GLU A 21 2.20 12.96 -7.54
N SER A 22 1.04 12.30 -7.63
CA SER A 22 -0.26 12.94 -7.44
C SER A 22 -0.69 13.01 -5.97
N LEU A 23 0.10 12.44 -5.05
CA LEU A 23 -0.24 12.34 -3.63
C LEU A 23 0.86 12.93 -2.74
N PRO A 24 1.17 14.23 -2.86
CA PRO A 24 2.30 14.82 -2.13
C PRO A 24 2.12 14.83 -0.61
N ASP A 25 0.88 14.76 -0.10
CA ASP A 25 0.66 14.75 1.36
C ASP A 25 1.21 13.49 2.01
N TRP A 26 1.25 12.37 1.29
CA TRP A 26 1.78 11.09 1.78
C TRP A 26 3.17 10.79 1.21
N PHE A 27 3.47 11.24 0.01
CA PHE A 27 4.67 10.88 -0.74
C PHE A 27 5.42 12.12 -1.23
N GLY A 28 5.63 13.08 -0.31
CA GLY A 28 6.22 14.37 -0.65
C GLY A 28 7.74 14.41 -0.71
N ILE A 29 8.42 13.35 -0.25
CA ILE A 29 9.89 13.29 -0.26
C ILE A 29 10.34 12.59 -1.53
N PRO A 30 10.99 13.31 -2.49
CA PRO A 30 11.31 12.72 -3.80
C PRO A 30 12.16 11.45 -3.72
N GLU A 31 13.16 11.40 -2.84
CA GLU A 31 14.04 10.24 -2.71
C GLU A 31 13.28 9.01 -2.23
N ALA A 32 12.41 9.19 -1.25
CA ALA A 32 11.58 8.10 -0.73
C ALA A 32 10.58 7.62 -1.79
N ARG A 33 10.01 8.57 -2.52
CA ARG A 33 9.08 8.25 -3.60
C ARG A 33 9.75 7.43 -4.70
N GLU A 34 10.96 7.81 -5.12
CA GLU A 34 11.73 7.07 -6.11
C GLU A 34 12.06 5.66 -5.64
N GLU A 35 12.35 5.49 -4.35
CA GLU A 35 12.62 4.17 -3.79
C GLU A 35 11.37 3.28 -3.88
N TYR A 36 10.19 3.81 -3.57
CA TYR A 36 8.93 3.05 -3.73
C TYR A 36 8.73 2.62 -5.19
N ILE A 37 8.97 3.52 -6.14
CA ILE A 37 8.79 3.24 -7.55
C ILE A 37 9.71 2.11 -7.99
N GLU A 38 10.99 2.19 -7.67
CA GLU A 38 11.98 1.20 -8.10
C GLU A 38 11.78 -0.15 -7.40
N LYS A 39 11.48 -0.15 -6.11
CA LYS A 39 11.28 -1.40 -5.36
C LYS A 39 9.97 -2.10 -5.71
N SER A 40 9.01 -1.37 -6.26
CA SER A 40 7.74 -1.98 -6.69
C SER A 40 7.89 -2.80 -7.99
N ALA A 41 8.88 -2.47 -8.82
CA ALA A 41 9.01 -3.08 -10.14
C ALA A 41 9.14 -4.61 -10.13
N PRO A 42 9.90 -5.24 -9.21
CA PRO A 42 10.02 -6.71 -9.18
C PRO A 42 8.92 -7.42 -8.39
N GLN A 43 7.98 -6.68 -7.78
CA GLN A 43 7.01 -7.23 -6.84
C GLN A 43 5.65 -7.49 -7.48
N PRO A 44 4.79 -8.33 -6.85
CA PRO A 44 3.38 -8.41 -7.24
C PRO A 44 2.73 -7.04 -7.14
N PHE A 45 2.03 -6.63 -8.19
CA PHE A 45 1.57 -5.27 -8.36
C PHE A 45 0.16 -5.27 -8.95
N PHE A 46 -0.76 -4.54 -8.33
CA PHE A 46 -2.15 -4.45 -8.76
C PHE A 46 -2.50 -2.99 -9.02
N ALA A 47 -3.23 -2.74 -10.08
CA ALA A 47 -3.67 -1.38 -10.41
C ALA A 47 -5.17 -1.36 -10.64
N ALA A 48 -5.81 -0.27 -10.26
CA ALA A 48 -7.21 -0.01 -10.51
C ALA A 48 -7.32 0.94 -11.69
N PHE A 49 -8.22 0.62 -12.62
CA PHE A 49 -8.42 1.41 -13.84
C PHE A 49 -9.85 1.91 -13.92
N ASP A 50 -9.99 3.16 -14.32
CA ASP A 50 -11.23 3.75 -14.76
C ASP A 50 -11.07 3.94 -16.28
N GLY A 51 -11.63 3.03 -17.08
CA GLY A 51 -11.33 2.96 -18.50
C GLY A 51 -9.85 2.62 -18.72
N GLU A 52 -9.15 3.50 -19.42
CA GLU A 52 -7.71 3.31 -19.69
C GLU A 52 -6.81 4.02 -18.66
N SER A 53 -7.40 4.72 -17.69
CA SER A 53 -6.64 5.53 -16.74
C SER A 53 -6.43 4.77 -15.43
N ALA A 54 -5.17 4.63 -15.00
CA ALA A 54 -4.85 4.08 -13.70
C ALA A 54 -5.22 5.10 -12.62
N VAL A 55 -6.01 4.69 -11.64
CA VAL A 55 -6.50 5.57 -10.57
C VAL A 55 -6.01 5.15 -9.19
N GLY A 56 -5.29 4.05 -9.09
CA GLY A 56 -4.70 3.58 -7.85
C GLY A 56 -3.84 2.35 -8.09
N PHE A 57 -3.00 2.03 -7.12
CA PHE A 57 -2.21 0.80 -7.18
C PHE A 57 -1.87 0.31 -5.78
N LEU A 58 -1.51 -0.97 -5.71
CA LEU A 58 -1.03 -1.59 -4.48
C LEU A 58 0.08 -2.57 -4.86
N CYS A 59 1.17 -2.54 -4.09
CA CYS A 59 2.30 -3.43 -4.28
C CYS A 59 2.53 -4.25 -3.02
N LEU A 60 2.75 -5.57 -3.20
CA LEU A 60 3.14 -6.47 -2.11
C LEU A 60 4.64 -6.65 -2.11
N ALA A 61 5.22 -6.78 -0.91
CA ALA A 61 6.63 -7.12 -0.78
C ALA A 61 6.79 -8.26 0.22
N LYS A 62 7.66 -9.21 -0.07
CA LYS A 62 7.98 -10.28 0.88
C LYS A 62 8.86 -9.71 1.99
N THR A 63 8.44 -9.87 3.24
CA THR A 63 9.21 -9.39 4.40
C THR A 63 9.72 -10.52 5.28
N GLY A 64 9.16 -11.71 5.13
CA GLY A 64 9.60 -12.91 5.83
C GLY A 64 9.14 -14.14 5.08
N LYS A 65 9.47 -15.32 5.62
CA LYS A 65 9.07 -16.57 5.00
C LYS A 65 7.56 -16.69 4.87
N ASP A 66 6.84 -16.25 5.91
CA ASP A 66 5.40 -16.44 6.00
C ASP A 66 4.60 -15.16 5.85
N THR A 67 5.26 -14.01 5.66
CA THR A 67 4.62 -12.69 5.70
C THR A 67 4.93 -11.86 4.48
N ALA A 68 3.90 -11.26 3.92
CA ALA A 68 4.03 -10.20 2.91
C ALA A 68 3.54 -8.87 3.50
N GLU A 69 4.06 -7.79 2.96
CA GLU A 69 3.69 -6.44 3.39
C GLU A 69 2.91 -5.74 2.27
N LEU A 70 1.86 -4.99 2.63
CA LEU A 70 1.33 -3.98 1.74
C LEU A 70 2.38 -2.88 1.68
N TYR A 71 3.32 -3.02 0.75
CA TYR A 71 4.51 -2.19 0.71
C TYR A 71 4.18 -0.73 0.41
N VAL A 72 3.34 -0.50 -0.58
CA VAL A 72 2.86 0.83 -0.92
C VAL A 72 1.47 0.71 -1.54
N LEU A 73 0.60 1.64 -1.18
CA LEU A 73 -0.77 1.73 -1.66
C LEU A 73 -1.08 3.20 -1.90
N GLY A 74 -1.57 3.52 -3.08
CA GLY A 74 -2.01 4.87 -3.41
C GLY A 74 -3.27 4.86 -4.25
N ALA A 75 -4.15 5.81 -4.00
CA ALA A 75 -5.36 6.01 -4.81
C ALA A 75 -5.57 7.50 -5.01
N LEU A 76 -5.95 7.90 -6.23
CA LEU A 76 -6.16 9.30 -6.56
C LEU A 76 -7.31 9.88 -5.75
N LYS A 77 -7.16 11.12 -5.28
CA LYS A 77 -8.16 11.81 -4.46
C LYS A 77 -9.48 12.05 -5.19
N GLU A 78 -9.43 12.12 -6.51
CA GLU A 78 -10.61 12.35 -7.34
C GLU A 78 -11.59 11.16 -7.33
N TYR A 79 -11.21 10.05 -6.71
CA TYR A 79 -12.03 8.85 -6.65
C TYR A 79 -12.36 8.46 -5.20
N PRO A 80 -12.80 9.40 -4.32
CA PRO A 80 -13.14 9.06 -2.94
C PRO A 80 -14.41 8.20 -2.91
N ARG A 81 -14.50 7.31 -1.93
CA ARG A 81 -15.70 6.48 -1.69
C ARG A 81 -16.06 5.53 -2.84
N ARG A 82 -15.16 5.31 -3.81
CA ARG A 82 -15.40 4.33 -4.87
C ARG A 82 -14.80 2.97 -4.54
N GLY A 83 -14.26 2.84 -3.34
CA GLY A 83 -13.71 1.56 -2.88
C GLY A 83 -12.44 1.14 -3.60
N VAL A 84 -11.68 2.08 -4.15
CA VAL A 84 -10.44 1.77 -4.89
C VAL A 84 -9.47 1.00 -4.01
N GLY A 85 -9.17 1.53 -2.82
CA GLY A 85 -8.23 0.89 -1.91
C GLY A 85 -8.68 -0.49 -1.46
N ARG A 86 -9.98 -0.64 -1.15
CA ARG A 86 -10.52 -1.94 -0.74
C ARG A 86 -10.45 -2.97 -1.86
N LYS A 87 -10.78 -2.57 -3.09
CA LYS A 87 -10.72 -3.49 -4.24
C LYS A 87 -9.29 -3.93 -4.52
N LEU A 88 -8.34 -3.00 -4.44
CA LEU A 88 -6.92 -3.32 -4.58
C LEU A 88 -6.48 -4.28 -3.48
N PHE A 89 -6.87 -4.00 -2.23
CA PHE A 89 -6.55 -4.85 -1.10
C PHE A 89 -7.08 -6.27 -1.28
N GLU A 90 -8.34 -6.42 -1.70
CA GLU A 90 -8.92 -7.76 -1.88
C GLU A 90 -8.16 -8.57 -2.93
N ALA A 91 -7.77 -7.94 -4.04
CA ALA A 91 -6.97 -8.61 -5.06
C ALA A 91 -5.60 -9.03 -4.53
N ALA A 92 -4.93 -8.13 -3.80
CA ALA A 92 -3.62 -8.41 -3.21
C ALA A 92 -3.71 -9.50 -2.15
N LYS A 93 -4.74 -9.47 -1.32
CA LYS A 93 -4.97 -10.48 -0.28
C LYS A 93 -5.15 -11.87 -0.90
N GLN A 94 -5.94 -11.97 -1.95
CA GLN A 94 -6.14 -13.23 -2.64
C GLN A 94 -4.82 -13.76 -3.22
N ARG A 95 -4.04 -12.86 -3.84
CA ARG A 95 -2.74 -13.24 -4.40
C ARG A 95 -1.76 -13.69 -3.32
N ALA A 96 -1.76 -13.01 -2.17
CA ALA A 96 -0.91 -13.40 -1.05
C ALA A 96 -1.25 -14.81 -0.54
N LYS A 97 -2.54 -15.15 -0.49
CA LYS A 97 -2.97 -16.50 -0.13
C LYS A 97 -2.48 -17.52 -1.15
N GLU A 98 -2.60 -17.23 -2.43
CA GLU A 98 -2.15 -18.12 -3.51
C GLU A 98 -0.64 -18.35 -3.44
N LEU A 99 0.12 -17.33 -3.03
CA LEU A 99 1.57 -17.43 -2.87
C LEU A 99 1.99 -18.13 -1.59
N GLY A 100 1.04 -18.51 -0.74
CA GLY A 100 1.29 -19.30 0.46
C GLY A 100 1.63 -18.51 1.71
N TYR A 101 1.44 -17.19 1.72
CA TYR A 101 1.69 -16.39 2.91
C TYR A 101 0.65 -16.65 3.99
N SER A 102 1.09 -16.64 5.23
CA SER A 102 0.22 -16.82 6.40
C SER A 102 -0.27 -15.49 6.96
N PHE A 103 0.48 -14.41 6.71
CA PHE A 103 0.21 -13.09 7.29
C PHE A 103 0.42 -11.99 6.29
N LEU A 104 -0.36 -10.92 6.46
CA LEU A 104 -0.08 -9.61 5.82
C LEU A 104 0.27 -8.63 6.93
N GLN A 105 1.21 -7.73 6.64
CA GLN A 105 1.49 -6.59 7.51
C GLN A 105 1.43 -5.30 6.70
N VAL A 106 1.25 -4.19 7.41
CA VAL A 106 1.33 -2.85 6.82
C VAL A 106 1.90 -1.90 7.86
N LYS A 107 2.69 -0.94 7.40
CA LYS A 107 3.32 0.07 8.24
C LYS A 107 2.78 1.43 7.88
N THR A 108 2.45 2.23 8.89
CA THR A 108 1.97 3.60 8.70
C THR A 108 2.36 4.44 9.89
N VAL A 109 2.30 5.77 9.74
CA VAL A 109 2.55 6.67 10.87
C VAL A 109 1.44 6.48 11.91
N GLN A 110 1.83 6.38 13.17
CA GLN A 110 0.90 6.12 14.28
C GLN A 110 -0.24 7.14 14.32
N MET A 111 -1.42 6.67 14.68
CA MET A 111 -2.62 7.50 14.89
C MET A 111 -2.32 8.66 15.84
N GLY A 112 -2.86 9.84 15.52
CA GLY A 112 -2.74 11.01 16.38
C GLY A 112 -1.65 12.00 16.00
N LYS A 113 -0.92 11.76 14.92
CA LYS A 113 0.15 12.64 14.46
C LYS A 113 -0.27 13.57 13.32
N TYR A 114 -0.93 13.02 12.29
CA TYR A 114 -1.33 13.77 11.10
C TYR A 114 -2.72 13.30 10.66
N PRO A 115 -3.63 14.23 10.28
CA PRO A 115 -4.98 13.85 9.84
C PRO A 115 -5.01 12.86 8.67
N GLU A 116 -4.11 13.03 7.68
CA GLU A 116 -4.05 12.15 6.52
C GLU A 116 -3.66 10.72 6.90
N TYR A 117 -2.76 10.55 7.89
CA TYR A 117 -2.38 9.23 8.37
C TYR A 117 -3.41 8.66 9.36
N ASP A 118 -4.16 9.51 10.06
CA ASP A 118 -5.27 9.04 10.88
C ASP A 118 -6.32 8.36 10.01
N ALA A 119 -6.62 8.94 8.85
CA ALA A 119 -7.54 8.34 7.89
C ALA A 119 -7.00 7.00 7.36
N THR A 120 -5.70 6.93 7.09
CA THR A 120 -5.03 5.70 6.65
C THR A 120 -5.12 4.61 7.71
N ASN A 121 -4.87 4.95 8.98
CA ASN A 121 -5.00 4.00 10.08
C ASN A 121 -6.42 3.44 10.15
N ARG A 122 -7.43 4.32 10.08
CA ARG A 122 -8.83 3.88 10.12
C ARG A 122 -9.17 2.98 8.93
N PHE A 123 -8.59 3.23 7.77
CA PHE A 123 -8.77 2.40 6.59
C PHE A 123 -8.25 0.97 6.83
N TYR A 124 -7.05 0.84 7.37
CA TYR A 124 -6.49 -0.50 7.66
C TYR A 124 -7.29 -1.23 8.72
N LEU A 125 -7.74 -0.53 9.77
CA LEU A 125 -8.60 -1.14 10.78
C LEU A 125 -9.92 -1.62 10.17
N ALA A 126 -10.51 -0.84 9.27
CA ALA A 126 -11.74 -1.20 8.59
C ALA A 126 -11.57 -2.42 7.66
N LEU A 127 -10.37 -2.65 7.13
CA LEU A 127 -10.07 -3.84 6.32
C LEU A 127 -9.94 -5.10 7.18
N GLY A 128 -9.79 -4.96 8.50
CA GLY A 128 -9.65 -6.08 9.41
C GLY A 128 -8.25 -6.30 9.97
N PHE A 129 -7.34 -5.35 9.73
CA PHE A 129 -6.02 -5.41 10.35
C PHE A 129 -6.13 -5.14 11.85
N CYS A 130 -5.23 -5.77 12.61
CA CYS A 130 -5.09 -5.56 14.05
C CYS A 130 -3.76 -4.88 14.34
N GLU A 131 -3.72 -4.06 15.40
CA GLU A 131 -2.46 -3.46 15.84
C GLU A 131 -1.50 -4.57 16.26
N PHE A 132 -0.27 -4.49 15.77
CA PHE A 132 0.79 -5.40 16.18
C PHE A 132 1.72 -4.70 17.17
N GLU A 133 2.40 -3.62 16.74
CA GLU A 133 3.36 -2.93 17.59
C GLU A 133 3.67 -1.56 17.03
N VAL A 134 4.07 -0.62 17.90
CA VAL A 134 4.62 0.68 17.50
C VAL A 134 6.12 0.63 17.64
N PHE A 135 6.84 0.99 16.59
CA PHE A 135 8.30 1.15 16.61
C PHE A 135 8.60 2.64 16.58
N PRO A 136 8.97 3.25 17.73
CA PRO A 136 9.03 4.71 17.84
C PRO A 136 10.06 5.38 16.94
N THR A 137 11.13 4.67 16.57
CA THR A 137 12.25 5.26 15.84
C THR A 137 12.66 4.45 14.62
N LEU A 138 11.77 3.62 14.09
CA LEU A 138 12.08 2.80 12.91
C LEU A 138 12.45 3.67 11.70
N TRP A 139 11.68 4.74 11.48
CA TRP A 139 11.90 5.67 10.37
C TRP A 139 12.72 6.89 10.80
N ASP A 140 12.28 7.55 11.86
CA ASP A 140 12.92 8.73 12.45
C ASP A 140 12.31 8.99 13.83
N GLU A 141 12.80 10.00 14.54
CA GLU A 141 12.35 10.28 15.91
C GLU A 141 10.99 11.00 15.98
N TRP A 142 10.49 11.52 14.86
CA TRP A 142 9.25 12.30 14.82
C TRP A 142 8.03 11.49 14.35
N ASN A 143 8.26 10.39 13.63
CA ASN A 143 7.20 9.61 13.01
C ASN A 143 7.21 8.16 13.51
N PRO A 144 6.56 7.89 14.67
CA PRO A 144 6.44 6.51 15.16
C PRO A 144 5.76 5.63 14.12
N CYS A 145 6.29 4.43 13.93
CA CYS A 145 5.75 3.48 12.96
C CYS A 145 4.80 2.52 13.65
N GLN A 146 3.53 2.56 13.28
CA GLN A 146 2.52 1.57 13.68
C GLN A 146 2.55 0.43 12.68
N ILE A 147 2.74 -0.79 13.16
CA ILE A 147 2.60 -2.00 12.34
C ILE A 147 1.24 -2.62 12.63
N TYR A 148 0.50 -2.89 11.58
CA TYR A 148 -0.74 -3.66 11.61
C TYR A 148 -0.50 -5.02 10.99
N VAL A 149 -1.22 -6.03 11.45
CA VAL A 149 -1.07 -7.41 10.98
C VAL A 149 -2.44 -8.04 10.75
N MET A 150 -2.49 -8.97 9.80
CA MET A 150 -3.69 -9.74 9.50
C MET A 150 -3.30 -11.19 9.23
N SER A 151 -4.07 -12.13 9.79
CA SER A 151 -3.94 -13.54 9.47
C SER A 151 -4.65 -13.82 8.14
N LEU A 152 -4.01 -14.61 7.29
CA LEU A 152 -4.59 -15.06 6.02
C LEU A 152 -5.22 -16.45 6.13
N LYS A 153 -5.17 -17.06 7.30
CA LYS A 153 -5.72 -18.40 7.55
C LYS A 153 -7.07 -18.40 8.23
#